data_9650b4c08fc10895125eccdf522d7749
#
_entry.id   9650b4c08fc10895125eccdf522d7749
#
_cell.length_a   1.000
_cell.length_b   1.000
_cell.length_c   1.000
_cell.angle_alpha   90.00
_cell.angle_beta   90.00
_cell.angle_gamma   90.00
#
_symmetry.space_group_name_H-M   'P 1'
#
loop_
_entity.id
_entity.type
_entity.pdbx_description
1 polymer ?
#
loop_
_entity_poly.entity_id
_entity_poly.type
_entity_poly.pdbx_seq_one_letter_code
_entity_poly.pdbx_strand_id
1 'polypeptide(L)'
;MADNYLEKRAEELRNQRPKVVRNHPSLESLLKRNRSYRGYDASRVVTEADLLKMLEVVPWVGSGMNAQPLRFKLVTGASALVHPLVKLGAALPEEHLPHTGEEPSAYIVVCSTVPENRVVDMDLGIAAQSILLRAVELGLGGIFILNFKASELAATLQLPSEPLAVIGIGKPIERIFMVPAAPGDSLNYYRKDGAHFVPKLQVEELLF
;
A
#
# COMPACT_ATOMS: atom_id res chain seq x y z
N MET A 1 36.40 -34.89 -29.16
CA MET A 1 34.98 -34.77 -29.59
C MET A 1 34.01 -35.32 -28.54
N ALA A 2 34.26 -35.05 -27.26
CA ALA A 2 33.37 -35.50 -26.15
C ALA A 2 32.67 -34.34 -25.38
N ASP A 3 32.91 -33.09 -25.79
CA ASP A 3 32.58 -31.96 -24.94
C ASP A 3 31.19 -31.35 -25.11
N ASN A 4 30.32 -31.92 -25.93
CA ASN A 4 29.05 -31.27 -26.22
C ASN A 4 27.81 -32.07 -25.74
N TYR A 5 27.99 -33.22 -25.10
CA TYR A 5 26.84 -34.03 -24.67
C TYR A 5 26.16 -33.47 -23.43
N LEU A 6 26.92 -33.04 -22.46
CA LEU A 6 26.38 -32.49 -21.19
C LEU A 6 25.72 -31.14 -21.42
N GLU A 7 26.28 -30.29 -22.29
CA GLU A 7 25.66 -29.02 -22.69
C GLU A 7 24.35 -29.22 -23.43
N LYS A 8 24.34 -30.12 -24.45
CA LYS A 8 23.10 -30.48 -25.17
C LYS A 8 22.05 -31.04 -24.23
N ARG A 9 22.45 -31.91 -23.30
CA ARG A 9 21.53 -32.50 -22.33
C ARG A 9 20.98 -31.47 -21.34
N ALA A 10 21.82 -30.52 -20.91
CA ALA A 10 21.40 -29.43 -20.06
C ALA A 10 20.44 -28.47 -20.79
N GLU A 11 20.65 -28.26 -22.08
CA GLU A 11 19.78 -27.45 -22.94
C GLU A 11 18.44 -28.12 -23.20
N GLU A 12 18.44 -29.43 -23.51
CA GLU A 12 17.24 -30.25 -23.62
C GLU A 12 16.41 -30.23 -22.33
N LEU A 13 17.05 -30.38 -21.18
CA LEU A 13 16.38 -30.33 -19.84
C LEU A 13 15.83 -28.96 -19.54
N ARG A 14 16.51 -27.87 -19.94
CA ARG A 14 15.97 -26.50 -19.84
C ARG A 14 14.74 -26.29 -20.71
N ASN A 15 14.77 -26.85 -21.93
CA ASN A 15 13.68 -26.74 -22.89
C ASN A 15 12.47 -27.64 -22.56
N GLN A 16 12.69 -28.73 -21.81
CA GLN A 16 11.63 -29.64 -21.33
C GLN A 16 10.95 -29.20 -20.06
N ARG A 17 11.50 -28.20 -19.32
CA ARG A 17 10.79 -27.62 -18.18
C ARG A 17 9.55 -26.88 -18.69
N PRO A 18 8.33 -27.29 -18.28
CA PRO A 18 7.16 -26.55 -18.67
C PRO A 18 7.38 -25.11 -18.23
N LYS A 19 7.26 -24.16 -19.17
CA LYS A 19 7.22 -22.73 -18.82
C LYS A 19 5.98 -22.53 -17.97
N VAL A 20 6.16 -22.55 -16.67
CA VAL A 20 5.11 -22.13 -15.73
C VAL A 20 4.88 -20.65 -16.01
N VAL A 21 3.92 -20.37 -16.88
CA VAL A 21 3.42 -19.02 -17.08
C VAL A 21 2.68 -18.66 -15.79
N ARG A 22 3.43 -18.15 -14.83
CA ARG A 22 2.82 -17.50 -13.67
C ARG A 22 2.20 -16.22 -14.19
N ASN A 23 0.89 -16.18 -14.25
CA ASN A 23 0.12 -15.02 -14.68
C ASN A 23 0.14 -13.98 -13.54
N HIS A 24 1.33 -13.42 -13.28
CA HIS A 24 1.47 -12.33 -12.31
C HIS A 24 1.03 -11.02 -12.98
N PRO A 25 0.26 -10.18 -12.30
CA PRO A 25 -0.06 -8.87 -12.82
C PRO A 25 1.22 -8.07 -13.06
N SER A 26 1.27 -7.29 -14.14
CA SER A 26 2.39 -6.40 -14.39
C SER A 26 2.47 -5.33 -13.31
N LEU A 27 3.67 -4.76 -13.10
CA LEU A 27 3.86 -3.62 -12.18
C LEU A 27 2.92 -2.47 -12.54
N GLU A 28 2.73 -2.17 -13.83
CA GLU A 28 1.80 -1.16 -14.30
C GLU A 28 0.36 -1.45 -13.85
N SER A 29 -0.09 -2.70 -14.00
CA SER A 29 -1.41 -3.13 -13.54
C SER A 29 -1.58 -2.98 -12.03
N LEU A 30 -0.55 -3.31 -11.24
CA LEU A 30 -0.56 -3.12 -9.79
C LEU A 30 -0.63 -1.65 -9.42
N LEU A 31 0.20 -0.80 -10.05
CA LEU A 31 0.21 0.64 -9.83
C LEU A 31 -1.12 1.31 -10.20
N LYS A 32 -1.75 0.90 -11.30
CA LYS A 32 -3.07 1.43 -11.71
C LYS A 32 -4.18 1.08 -10.73
N ARG A 33 -4.12 -0.06 -10.07
CA ARG A 33 -5.10 -0.53 -9.08
C ARG A 33 -4.77 -0.09 -7.65
N ASN A 34 -3.52 0.28 -7.36
CA ASN A 34 -3.15 0.81 -6.05
C ASN A 34 -3.61 2.27 -5.92
N ARG A 35 -4.72 2.48 -5.23
CA ARG A 35 -5.32 3.81 -4.98
C ARG A 35 -5.50 4.03 -3.49
N SER A 36 -5.58 5.29 -3.08
CA SER A 36 -5.94 5.66 -1.70
C SER A 36 -7.45 5.45 -1.52
N TYR A 37 -7.83 4.24 -1.18
CA TYR A 37 -9.23 3.87 -0.94
C TYR A 37 -9.71 4.40 0.41
N ARG A 38 -10.95 4.84 0.48
CA ARG A 38 -11.59 5.39 1.68
C ARG A 38 -12.93 4.71 2.00
N GLY A 39 -13.37 3.76 1.17
CA GLY A 39 -14.54 2.93 1.36
C GLY A 39 -14.20 1.47 1.11
N TYR A 40 -14.60 0.60 2.05
CA TYR A 40 -14.27 -0.81 2.06
C TYR A 40 -15.50 -1.68 2.32
N ASP A 41 -15.50 -2.89 1.78
CA ASP A 41 -16.50 -3.93 2.01
C ASP A 41 -16.32 -4.53 3.40
N ALA A 42 -17.24 -4.22 4.32
CA ALA A 42 -17.21 -4.73 5.69
C ALA A 42 -17.40 -6.27 5.76
N SER A 43 -17.95 -6.92 4.72
CA SER A 43 -18.11 -8.38 4.68
C SER A 43 -16.80 -9.13 4.52
N ARG A 44 -15.74 -8.46 3.96
CA ARG A 44 -14.41 -9.03 3.81
C ARG A 44 -13.50 -8.59 4.95
N VAL A 45 -13.47 -9.40 5.99
CA VAL A 45 -12.55 -9.18 7.12
C VAL A 45 -11.13 -9.52 6.70
N VAL A 46 -10.19 -8.58 6.90
CA VAL A 46 -8.74 -8.79 6.72
C VAL A 46 -8.19 -9.48 7.94
N THR A 47 -7.50 -10.60 7.73
CA THR A 47 -6.90 -11.40 8.80
C THR A 47 -5.45 -10.98 9.08
N GLU A 48 -4.91 -11.39 10.23
CA GLU A 48 -3.49 -11.20 10.54
C GLU A 48 -2.59 -11.90 9.50
N ALA A 49 -2.99 -13.08 9.02
CA ALA A 49 -2.27 -13.78 7.97
C ALA A 49 -2.24 -13.00 6.63
N ASP A 50 -3.31 -12.26 6.31
CA ASP A 50 -3.32 -11.37 5.15
C ASP A 50 -2.29 -10.22 5.33
N LEU A 51 -2.25 -9.60 6.52
CA LEU A 51 -1.32 -8.53 6.83
C LEU A 51 0.14 -9.03 6.85
N LEU A 52 0.41 -10.20 7.42
CA LEU A 52 1.74 -10.80 7.40
C LEU A 52 2.22 -11.04 5.97
N LYS A 53 1.38 -11.57 5.08
CA LYS A 53 1.71 -11.72 3.65
C LYS A 53 2.03 -10.40 2.96
N MET A 54 1.41 -9.29 3.39
CA MET A 54 1.76 -7.97 2.88
C MET A 54 3.13 -7.51 3.37
N LEU A 55 3.49 -7.81 4.61
CA LEU A 55 4.79 -7.45 5.18
C LEU A 55 5.96 -8.29 4.64
N GLU A 56 5.71 -9.46 4.04
CA GLU A 56 6.76 -10.30 3.41
C GLU A 56 7.58 -9.56 2.34
N VAL A 57 7.07 -8.47 1.78
CA VAL A 57 7.81 -7.67 0.79
C VAL A 57 8.81 -6.71 1.43
N VAL A 58 8.63 -6.37 2.72
CA VAL A 58 9.47 -5.36 3.39
C VAL A 58 10.96 -5.73 3.45
N PRO A 59 11.35 -7.00 3.71
CA PRO A 59 12.76 -7.39 3.67
C PRO A 59 13.41 -7.29 2.28
N TRP A 60 12.62 -7.12 1.21
CA TRP A 60 13.07 -7.07 -0.18
C TRP A 60 13.26 -5.65 -0.70
N VAL A 61 12.81 -4.64 0.04
CA VAL A 61 12.95 -3.24 -0.38
C VAL A 61 14.19 -2.58 0.21
N GLY A 62 14.64 -1.50 -0.43
CA GLY A 62 15.77 -0.73 0.04
C GLY A 62 15.49 -0.02 1.36
N SER A 63 16.53 0.12 2.20
CA SER A 63 16.56 0.97 3.37
C SER A 63 17.88 1.73 3.41
N GLY A 64 17.86 3.00 3.80
CA GLY A 64 19.03 3.83 3.87
C GLY A 64 20.13 3.19 4.74
N MET A 65 21.33 3.02 4.17
CA MET A 65 22.45 2.32 4.80
C MET A 65 22.11 0.91 5.33
N ASN A 66 21.03 0.31 4.82
CA ASN A 66 20.48 -0.96 5.31
C ASN A 66 20.13 -0.94 6.81
N ALA A 67 19.76 0.22 7.34
CA ALA A 67 19.49 0.40 8.77
C ALA A 67 18.20 -0.27 9.25
N GLN A 68 17.22 -0.42 8.36
CA GLN A 68 15.94 -1.11 8.59
C GLN A 68 15.25 -0.70 9.89
N PRO A 69 14.99 0.60 10.12
CA PRO A 69 14.50 1.10 11.41
C PRO A 69 13.02 0.84 11.64
N LEU A 70 12.26 0.51 10.60
CA LEU A 70 10.80 0.42 10.69
C LEU A 70 10.33 -0.81 11.47
N ARG A 71 9.27 -0.62 12.26
CA ARG A 71 8.57 -1.67 13.00
C ARG A 71 7.07 -1.54 12.76
N PHE A 72 6.37 -2.66 12.75
CA PHE A 72 4.97 -2.74 12.34
C PHE A 72 4.12 -3.36 13.45
N LYS A 73 3.04 -2.68 13.82
CA LYS A 73 1.98 -3.22 14.67
C LYS A 73 0.79 -3.57 13.79
N LEU A 74 0.40 -4.83 13.78
CA LEU A 74 -0.79 -5.30 13.08
C LEU A 74 -2.00 -5.14 13.98
N VAL A 75 -3.09 -4.60 13.42
CA VAL A 75 -4.35 -4.41 14.13
C VAL A 75 -5.46 -5.06 13.31
N THR A 76 -5.92 -6.21 13.79
CA THR A 76 -7.10 -6.94 13.30
C THR A 76 -8.06 -7.18 14.45
N GLY A 77 -9.35 -7.30 14.20
CA GLY A 77 -10.35 -7.51 15.26
C GLY A 77 -10.57 -6.33 16.23
N ALA A 78 -9.61 -5.43 16.34
CA ALA A 78 -9.65 -4.21 17.16
C ALA A 78 -9.58 -2.92 16.33
N SER A 79 -9.88 -3.01 15.05
CA SER A 79 -9.85 -1.87 14.10
C SER A 79 -10.73 -0.69 14.58
N ALA A 80 -11.84 -0.98 15.25
CA ALA A 80 -12.73 0.04 15.82
C ALA A 80 -12.05 0.97 16.85
N LEU A 81 -10.95 0.55 17.48
CA LEU A 81 -10.15 1.41 18.36
C LEU A 81 -9.29 2.41 17.58
N VAL A 82 -8.99 2.12 16.33
CA VAL A 82 -8.15 2.97 15.47
C VAL A 82 -8.99 3.97 14.66
N HIS A 83 -10.19 3.59 14.23
CA HIS A 83 -11.06 4.43 13.40
C HIS A 83 -11.20 5.88 13.89
N PRO A 84 -11.50 6.16 15.16
CA PRO A 84 -11.70 7.53 15.64
C PRO A 84 -10.39 8.34 15.74
N LEU A 85 -9.25 7.67 15.61
CA LEU A 85 -7.93 8.26 15.75
C LEU A 85 -7.27 8.61 14.40
N VAL A 86 -7.86 8.22 13.27
CA VAL A 86 -7.34 8.46 11.91
C VAL A 86 -8.32 9.27 11.08
N LYS A 87 -7.82 10.02 10.08
CA LYS A 87 -8.64 10.78 9.13
C LYS A 87 -8.35 10.32 7.70
N LEU A 88 -9.31 9.63 7.08
CA LEU A 88 -9.19 9.12 5.73
C LEU A 88 -9.60 10.16 4.66
N GLY A 89 -10.53 11.00 4.97
CA GLY A 89 -11.12 11.99 4.06
C GLY A 89 -10.66 13.42 4.27
N ALA A 90 -9.48 13.66 4.86
CA ALA A 90 -9.03 15.00 5.24
C ALA A 90 -9.01 16.03 4.09
N ALA A 91 -8.78 15.60 2.84
CA ALA A 91 -8.80 16.46 1.66
C ALA A 91 -10.15 16.46 0.91
N LEU A 92 -11.17 15.81 1.46
CA LEU A 92 -12.56 15.79 0.98
C LEU A 92 -13.50 15.93 2.20
N PRO A 93 -13.44 17.05 2.93
CA PRO A 93 -14.16 17.19 4.20
C PRO A 93 -15.67 17.08 4.06
N GLU A 94 -16.22 17.50 2.93
CA GLU A 94 -17.66 17.46 2.63
C GLU A 94 -18.20 16.01 2.47
N GLU A 95 -17.32 15.07 2.18
CA GLU A 95 -17.71 13.68 1.92
C GLU A 95 -17.84 12.84 3.21
N HIS A 96 -17.36 13.34 4.36
CA HIS A 96 -17.41 12.64 5.65
C HIS A 96 -16.92 11.18 5.59
N LEU A 97 -15.75 10.96 4.97
CA LEU A 97 -15.19 9.64 4.73
C LEU A 97 -14.38 9.10 5.92
N PRO A 98 -14.40 7.75 6.14
CA PRO A 98 -15.23 6.74 5.46
C PRO A 98 -16.70 6.88 5.88
N HIS A 99 -17.62 6.39 5.05
CA HIS A 99 -19.01 6.25 5.51
C HIS A 99 -19.11 5.15 6.56
N THR A 100 -20.11 5.24 7.43
CA THR A 100 -20.33 4.25 8.49
C THR A 100 -20.50 2.84 7.91
N GLY A 101 -19.69 1.90 8.37
CA GLY A 101 -19.65 0.53 7.87
C GLY A 101 -18.74 0.32 6.65
N GLU A 102 -18.08 1.37 6.17
CA GLU A 102 -17.10 1.31 5.07
C GLU A 102 -15.65 1.54 5.55
N GLU A 103 -15.41 1.46 6.86
CA GLU A 103 -14.08 1.66 7.44
C GLU A 103 -13.11 0.52 7.05
N PRO A 104 -11.78 0.77 7.07
CA PRO A 104 -10.81 -0.31 6.93
C PRO A 104 -11.03 -1.41 7.96
N SER A 105 -11.05 -2.67 7.55
CA SER A 105 -11.23 -3.79 8.48
C SER A 105 -9.95 -4.13 9.28
N ALA A 106 -8.80 -3.62 8.86
CA ALA A 106 -7.52 -3.81 9.53
C ALA A 106 -6.58 -2.62 9.32
N TYR A 107 -5.56 -2.51 10.20
CA TYR A 107 -4.52 -1.49 10.08
C TYR A 107 -3.13 -2.07 10.29
N ILE A 108 -2.15 -1.47 9.63
CA ILE A 108 -0.72 -1.63 9.90
C ILE A 108 -0.24 -0.27 10.42
N VAL A 109 0.17 -0.21 11.68
CA VAL A 109 0.73 1.00 12.29
C VAL A 109 2.24 0.90 12.24
N VAL A 110 2.89 1.94 11.68
CA VAL A 110 4.33 1.94 11.43
C VAL A 110 5.03 2.84 12.43
N CYS A 111 5.99 2.28 13.16
CA CYS A 111 6.88 2.98 14.08
C CYS A 111 8.33 2.89 13.59
N SER A 112 9.23 3.64 14.24
CA SER A 112 10.66 3.56 14.02
C SER A 112 11.40 3.24 15.32
N THR A 113 12.53 2.54 15.23
CA THR A 113 13.45 2.29 16.33
C THR A 113 14.45 3.42 16.56
N VAL A 114 14.45 4.41 15.68
CA VAL A 114 15.28 5.61 15.74
C VAL A 114 14.42 6.86 15.56
N PRO A 115 14.87 8.05 15.97
CA PRO A 115 14.14 9.28 15.73
C PRO A 115 13.84 9.50 14.24
N GLU A 116 12.68 10.09 13.96
CA GLU A 116 12.27 10.48 12.61
C GLU A 116 13.29 11.41 11.98
N ASN A 117 13.61 11.13 10.73
CA ASN A 117 14.51 11.94 9.91
C ASN A 117 14.25 11.62 8.43
N ARG A 118 14.85 12.43 7.55
CA ARG A 118 14.66 12.31 6.10
C ARG A 118 14.89 10.90 5.54
N VAL A 119 15.83 10.12 6.08
CA VAL A 119 16.14 8.76 5.59
C VAL A 119 15.04 7.81 6.05
N VAL A 120 14.60 7.93 7.30
CA VAL A 120 13.46 7.15 7.85
C VAL A 120 12.19 7.42 7.05
N ASP A 121 11.92 8.68 6.66
CA ASP A 121 10.74 9.04 5.85
C ASP A 121 10.80 8.44 4.45
N MET A 122 11.98 8.39 3.84
CA MET A 122 12.18 7.70 2.54
C MET A 122 11.93 6.20 2.68
N ASP A 123 12.50 5.55 3.69
CA ASP A 123 12.29 4.12 3.98
C ASP A 123 10.80 3.83 4.22
N LEU A 124 10.12 4.70 4.97
CA LEU A 124 8.69 4.61 5.22
C LEU A 124 7.87 4.64 3.92
N GLY A 125 8.16 5.60 3.03
CA GLY A 125 7.49 5.72 1.73
C GLY A 125 7.70 4.48 0.84
N ILE A 126 8.93 3.96 0.77
CA ILE A 126 9.30 2.76 0.01
C ILE A 126 8.56 1.53 0.57
N ALA A 127 8.59 1.33 1.88
CA ALA A 127 7.92 0.20 2.53
C ALA A 127 6.40 0.28 2.36
N ALA A 128 5.78 1.43 2.62
CA ALA A 128 4.34 1.63 2.51
C ALA A 128 3.83 1.38 1.08
N GLN A 129 4.52 1.92 0.05
CA GLN A 129 4.17 1.67 -1.34
C GLN A 129 4.24 0.17 -1.68
N SER A 130 5.26 -0.53 -1.22
CA SER A 130 5.46 -1.95 -1.49
C SER A 130 4.39 -2.81 -0.80
N ILE A 131 4.05 -2.51 0.45
CA ILE A 131 2.97 -3.14 1.20
C ILE A 131 1.63 -2.96 0.47
N LEU A 132 1.33 -1.75 0.01
CA LEU A 132 0.08 -1.45 -0.70
C LEU A 132 0.01 -2.13 -2.07
N LEU A 133 1.11 -2.25 -2.81
CA LEU A 133 1.16 -3.03 -4.06
C LEU A 133 0.90 -4.52 -3.77
N ARG A 134 1.47 -5.05 -2.70
CA ARG A 134 1.21 -6.42 -2.28
C ARG A 134 -0.25 -6.63 -1.85
N ALA A 135 -0.87 -5.66 -1.19
CA ALA A 135 -2.30 -5.68 -0.89
C ALA A 135 -3.14 -5.84 -2.17
N VAL A 136 -2.83 -5.05 -3.22
CA VAL A 136 -3.50 -5.14 -4.52
C VAL A 136 -3.33 -6.51 -5.17
N GLU A 137 -2.14 -7.11 -5.09
CA GLU A 137 -1.87 -8.45 -5.61
C GLU A 137 -2.71 -9.51 -4.89
N LEU A 138 -2.95 -9.33 -3.60
CA LEU A 138 -3.82 -10.18 -2.77
C LEU A 138 -5.32 -9.89 -2.95
N GLY A 139 -5.69 -8.99 -3.86
CA GLY A 139 -7.07 -8.59 -4.12
C GLY A 139 -7.68 -7.67 -3.07
N LEU A 140 -6.83 -7.05 -2.25
CA LEU A 140 -7.15 -6.03 -1.26
C LEU A 140 -6.67 -4.65 -1.74
N GLY A 141 -6.86 -3.65 -0.92
CA GLY A 141 -6.34 -2.31 -1.15
C GLY A 141 -6.22 -1.56 0.16
N GLY A 142 -5.68 -0.37 0.11
CA GLY A 142 -5.50 0.40 1.32
C GLY A 142 -5.30 1.89 1.09
N ILE A 143 -5.00 2.56 2.17
CA ILE A 143 -4.67 3.99 2.19
C ILE A 143 -3.51 4.23 3.16
N PHE A 144 -2.55 5.04 2.71
CA PHE A 144 -1.47 5.55 3.56
C PHE A 144 -1.95 6.83 4.26
N ILE A 145 -1.90 6.85 5.59
CA ILE A 145 -2.49 7.87 6.44
C ILE A 145 -1.39 8.52 7.26
N LEU A 146 -1.23 9.84 7.12
CA LEU A 146 -0.36 10.69 7.93
C LEU A 146 -1.16 11.61 8.87
N ASN A 147 -2.47 11.72 8.69
CA ASN A 147 -3.34 12.52 9.54
C ASN A 147 -4.03 11.63 10.57
N PHE A 148 -3.42 11.54 11.74
CA PHE A 148 -3.92 10.74 12.87
C PHE A 148 -3.46 11.34 14.21
N LYS A 149 -4.08 10.92 15.30
CA LYS A 149 -3.74 11.34 16.65
C LYS A 149 -2.64 10.45 17.23
N ALA A 150 -1.37 10.82 16.99
CA ALA A 150 -0.20 9.97 17.25
C ALA A 150 -0.11 9.51 18.71
N SER A 151 -0.16 10.43 19.69
CA SER A 151 -0.02 10.09 21.11
C SER A 151 -1.19 9.26 21.64
N GLU A 152 -2.44 9.55 21.19
CA GLU A 152 -3.62 8.76 21.57
C GLU A 152 -3.53 7.34 20.98
N LEU A 153 -3.07 7.21 19.73
CA LEU A 153 -2.90 5.92 19.07
C LEU A 153 -1.80 5.09 19.74
N ALA A 154 -0.67 5.72 20.10
CA ALA A 154 0.41 5.08 20.81
C ALA A 154 -0.06 4.51 22.16
N ALA A 155 -0.80 5.31 22.93
CA ALA A 155 -1.38 4.88 24.20
C ALA A 155 -2.39 3.75 24.03
N THR A 156 -3.33 3.89 23.07
CA THR A 156 -4.38 2.89 22.81
C THR A 156 -3.82 1.53 22.43
N LEU A 157 -2.77 1.50 21.59
CA LEU A 157 -2.16 0.26 21.08
C LEU A 157 -0.93 -0.18 21.90
N GLN A 158 -0.59 0.53 22.97
CA GLN A 158 0.57 0.28 23.83
C GLN A 158 1.87 0.19 23.00
N LEU A 159 2.08 1.18 22.14
CA LEU A 159 3.27 1.24 21.30
C LEU A 159 4.48 1.76 22.09
N PRO A 160 5.71 1.34 21.74
CA PRO A 160 6.93 1.80 22.40
C PRO A 160 7.31 3.25 22.05
N SER A 161 6.73 3.80 20.99
CA SER A 161 6.95 5.17 20.48
C SER A 161 5.73 5.65 19.72
N GLU A 162 5.65 6.95 19.46
CA GLU A 162 4.64 7.48 18.54
C GLU A 162 4.84 6.90 17.13
N PRO A 163 3.75 6.53 16.46
CA PRO A 163 3.82 6.00 15.11
C PRO A 163 4.12 7.10 14.09
N LEU A 164 4.82 6.73 13.02
CA LEU A 164 5.12 7.60 11.88
C LEU A 164 3.97 7.66 10.88
N ALA A 165 3.26 6.53 10.71
CA ALA A 165 2.16 6.41 9.76
C ALA A 165 1.21 5.28 10.15
N VAL A 166 0.03 5.31 9.54
CA VAL A 166 -0.97 4.25 9.60
C VAL A 166 -1.34 3.83 8.18
N ILE A 167 -1.44 2.53 7.91
CA ILE A 167 -1.93 2.00 6.64
C ILE A 167 -3.25 1.31 6.94
N GLY A 168 -4.36 1.87 6.42
CA GLY A 168 -5.67 1.24 6.48
C GLY A 168 -5.81 0.21 5.35
N ILE A 169 -6.31 -0.99 5.67
CA ILE A 169 -6.43 -2.12 4.72
C ILE A 169 -7.84 -2.67 4.75
N GLY A 170 -8.36 -3.01 3.55
CA GLY A 170 -9.65 -3.64 3.38
C GLY A 170 -9.90 -4.09 1.94
N LYS A 171 -11.08 -4.58 1.65
CA LYS A 171 -11.54 -4.86 0.28
C LYS A 171 -12.16 -3.58 -0.29
N PRO A 172 -11.56 -2.93 -1.31
CA PRO A 172 -12.10 -1.67 -1.83
C PRO A 172 -13.46 -1.85 -2.49
N ILE A 173 -14.35 -0.87 -2.29
CA ILE A 173 -15.65 -0.74 -3.00
C ILE A 173 -15.70 0.48 -3.90
N GLU A 174 -14.75 1.41 -3.77
CA GLU A 174 -14.73 2.65 -4.54
C GLU A 174 -14.28 2.43 -5.99
N ARG A 175 -14.90 3.18 -6.90
CA ARG A 175 -14.44 3.34 -8.29
C ARG A 175 -13.56 4.58 -8.37
N ILE A 176 -12.27 4.40 -8.62
CA ILE A 176 -11.31 5.50 -8.71
C ILE A 176 -10.69 5.53 -10.09
N PHE A 177 -10.79 6.67 -10.76
CA PHE A 177 -10.26 6.90 -12.11
C PHE A 177 -9.12 7.92 -12.09
N MET A 178 -8.01 7.59 -12.72
CA MET A 178 -6.98 8.56 -13.05
C MET A 178 -7.37 9.25 -14.34
N VAL A 179 -7.34 10.58 -14.35
CA VAL A 179 -7.60 11.40 -15.53
C VAL A 179 -6.36 12.22 -15.86
N PRO A 180 -5.99 12.36 -17.14
CA PRO A 180 -4.87 13.21 -17.52
C PRO A 180 -5.17 14.67 -17.16
N ALA A 181 -4.17 15.38 -16.66
CA ALA A 181 -4.18 16.80 -16.42
C ALA A 181 -3.23 17.50 -17.40
N ALA A 182 -3.65 18.60 -17.98
CA ALA A 182 -2.80 19.48 -18.77
C ALA A 182 -2.03 20.47 -17.87
N PRO A 183 -0.97 21.13 -18.40
CA PRO A 183 -0.29 22.21 -17.70
C PRO A 183 -1.25 23.31 -17.25
N GLY A 184 -1.23 23.64 -15.96
CA GLY A 184 -2.10 24.65 -15.37
C GLY A 184 -3.47 24.16 -14.92
N ASP A 185 -3.84 22.91 -15.18
CA ASP A 185 -5.06 22.31 -14.65
C ASP A 185 -4.98 22.12 -13.14
N SER A 186 -6.14 22.14 -12.47
CA SER A 186 -6.22 21.77 -11.06
C SER A 186 -5.89 20.29 -10.87
N LEU A 187 -4.98 19.99 -9.95
CA LEU A 187 -4.68 18.63 -9.53
C LEU A 187 -5.56 18.16 -8.36
N ASN A 188 -6.53 18.98 -7.94
CA ASN A 188 -7.47 18.59 -6.90
C ASN A 188 -8.32 17.42 -7.39
N TYR A 189 -8.32 16.33 -6.61
CA TYR A 189 -9.22 15.22 -6.91
C TYR A 189 -10.66 15.57 -6.49
N TYR A 190 -11.62 14.95 -7.15
CA TYR A 190 -13.05 15.24 -6.97
C TYR A 190 -13.90 13.97 -7.09
N ARG A 191 -15.13 14.05 -6.60
CA ARG A 191 -16.14 13.01 -6.78
C ARG A 191 -17.24 13.47 -7.73
N LYS A 192 -17.70 12.55 -8.57
CA LYS A 192 -18.81 12.74 -9.48
C LYS A 192 -19.47 11.41 -9.81
N ASP A 193 -20.81 11.35 -9.78
CA ASP A 193 -21.61 10.17 -10.14
C ASP A 193 -21.16 8.87 -9.39
N GLY A 194 -20.86 8.99 -8.10
CA GLY A 194 -20.40 7.89 -7.25
C GLY A 194 -19.02 7.34 -7.62
N ALA A 195 -18.22 8.10 -8.35
CA ALA A 195 -16.84 7.77 -8.68
C ALA A 195 -15.88 8.87 -8.22
N HIS A 196 -14.64 8.49 -7.96
CA HIS A 196 -13.55 9.37 -7.54
C HIS A 196 -12.58 9.59 -8.70
N PHE A 197 -12.29 10.83 -9.02
CA PHE A 197 -11.41 11.22 -10.12
C PHE A 197 -10.14 11.87 -9.59
N VAL A 198 -8.99 11.40 -10.06
CA VAL A 198 -7.66 11.85 -9.62
C VAL A 198 -6.88 12.35 -10.82
N PRO A 199 -6.77 13.69 -11.01
CA PRO A 199 -5.96 14.28 -12.08
C PRO A 199 -4.49 13.91 -11.91
N LYS A 200 -3.82 13.57 -13.03
CA LYS A 200 -2.41 13.18 -13.07
C LYS A 200 -1.69 13.92 -14.21
N LEU A 201 -0.58 14.55 -13.87
CA LEU A 201 0.35 15.08 -14.87
C LEU A 201 0.87 13.94 -15.75
N GLN A 202 1.11 14.25 -17.02
CA GLN A 202 1.73 13.32 -17.96
C GLN A 202 3.25 13.34 -17.79
N VAL A 203 3.92 12.34 -18.32
CA VAL A 203 5.39 12.16 -18.12
C VAL A 203 6.16 13.39 -18.61
N GLU A 204 5.70 13.99 -19.72
CA GLU A 204 6.30 15.17 -20.34
C GLU A 204 6.35 16.36 -19.36
N GLU A 205 5.34 16.48 -18.48
CA GLU A 205 5.23 17.53 -17.47
C GLU A 205 6.07 17.28 -16.21
N LEU A 206 6.70 16.12 -16.11
CA LEU A 206 7.55 15.74 -14.98
C LEU A 206 9.04 15.87 -15.29
N LEU A 207 9.37 16.29 -16.52
CA LEU A 207 10.75 16.47 -16.99
C LEU A 207 11.14 17.96 -16.97
N PHE A 208 12.43 18.21 -16.70
CA PHE A 208 13.03 19.54 -16.81
C PHE A 208 13.54 19.80 -18.23
#